data_e44c73d91eb859cd3927bf61550fbe77
#
_entry.id   e44c73d91eb859cd3927bf61550fbe77
#
_cell.length_a   1.000
_cell.length_b   1.000
_cell.length_c   1.000
_cell.angle_alpha   90.00
_cell.angle_beta   90.00
_cell.angle_gamma   90.00
#
_symmetry.space_group_name_H-M   'P 1'
#
loop_
_entity.id
_entity.type
_entity.pdbx_description
1 polymer ?
#
loop_
_entity_poly.entity_id
_entity_poly.type
_entity_poly.pdbx_seq_one_letter_code
_entity_poly.pdbx_strand_id
1 'polypeptide(L)'
;MSSTTCIQWTIAPGIAPRPLINCNRCGGLKAYRSSGKFRVNANGKCIDVWLIYRCIDCDNSWNFGIFERRNRRDIEPMLLRALESNDPGLARRHAFDIDALRDKVGRVEEFPDVAVLKRAVGGTTETATALELWLGLEMPTSLRLDRLLANELGISRSRLQALEERRLLLVDPGGAKALRKPAREGTTLRIDLTGEPDRQTIIAAALG
;
A
#
# COMPACT_ATOMS: atom_id res chain seq x y z
N MET A 1 27.87 -21.22 -12.03
CA MET A 1 27.40 -20.76 -10.70
C MET A 1 26.25 -19.78 -10.94
N SER A 2 25.12 -19.98 -10.32
CA SER A 2 24.00 -19.03 -10.40
C SER A 2 24.35 -17.79 -9.59
N SER A 3 24.41 -16.61 -10.20
CA SER A 3 24.60 -15.36 -9.48
C SER A 3 23.25 -14.65 -9.33
N THR A 4 22.99 -14.11 -8.12
CA THR A 4 21.72 -13.47 -7.78
C THR A 4 21.97 -11.98 -7.55
N THR A 5 21.13 -11.13 -8.12
CA THR A 5 21.05 -9.72 -7.79
C THR A 5 19.92 -9.49 -6.80
N CYS A 6 20.23 -8.81 -5.68
CA CYS A 6 19.28 -8.50 -4.62
C CYS A 6 18.91 -7.02 -4.67
N ILE A 7 17.62 -6.72 -4.72
CA ILE A 7 17.09 -5.37 -4.89
C ILE A 7 15.97 -5.12 -3.88
N GLN A 8 16.05 -3.99 -3.19
CA GLN A 8 14.97 -3.47 -2.35
C GLN A 8 14.06 -2.60 -3.19
N TRP A 9 12.77 -2.91 -3.21
CA TRP A 9 11.72 -2.05 -3.75
C TRP A 9 10.90 -1.46 -2.60
N THR A 10 10.82 -0.12 -2.52
CA THR A 10 9.93 0.57 -1.59
C THR A 10 8.74 1.13 -2.37
N ILE A 11 7.56 0.62 -2.07
CA ILE A 11 6.32 0.97 -2.75
C ILE A 11 5.67 2.12 -2.00
N ALA A 12 5.49 3.25 -2.70
CA ALA A 12 4.94 4.49 -2.16
C ALA A 12 3.65 4.87 -2.90
N PRO A 13 2.46 4.49 -2.40
CA PRO A 13 1.20 4.95 -2.99
C PRO A 13 1.02 6.45 -2.79
N GLY A 14 0.73 7.16 -3.88
CA GLY A 14 0.62 8.63 -3.88
C GLY A 14 -0.70 9.13 -3.33
N ILE A 15 -1.81 8.48 -3.69
CA ILE A 15 -3.17 8.94 -3.40
C ILE A 15 -3.84 7.97 -2.42
N ALA A 16 -4.32 8.52 -1.28
CA ALA A 16 -5.06 7.73 -0.31
C ALA A 16 -6.42 7.29 -0.87
N PRO A 17 -6.90 6.08 -0.51
CA PRO A 17 -8.23 5.61 -0.84
C PRO A 17 -9.32 6.61 -0.44
N ARG A 18 -10.38 6.72 -1.24
CA ARG A 18 -11.49 7.65 -1.02
C ARG A 18 -12.78 6.90 -0.74
N PRO A 19 -13.37 7.03 0.46
CA PRO A 19 -14.68 6.49 0.73
C PRO A 19 -15.75 7.18 -0.13
N LEU A 20 -16.68 6.39 -0.69
CA LEU A 20 -17.84 6.88 -1.44
C LEU A 20 -19.04 6.99 -0.49
N ILE A 21 -19.50 8.21 -0.24
CA ILE A 21 -20.51 8.53 0.76
C ILE A 21 -21.63 9.38 0.14
N ASN A 22 -22.87 9.17 0.55
CA ASN A 22 -23.96 10.04 0.17
C ASN A 22 -23.76 11.44 0.78
N CYS A 23 -23.46 12.40 -0.08
CA CYS A 23 -23.27 13.79 0.34
C CYS A 23 -24.61 14.52 0.39
N ASN A 24 -25.03 14.95 1.58
CA ASN A 24 -26.31 15.67 1.77
C ASN A 24 -26.36 17.01 1.02
N ARG A 25 -25.19 17.63 0.74
CA ARG A 25 -25.13 18.91 0.00
C ARG A 25 -25.17 18.70 -1.50
N CYS A 26 -24.54 17.64 -2.02
CA CYS A 26 -24.49 17.36 -3.46
C CYS A 26 -25.64 16.47 -3.95
N GLY A 27 -26.39 15.85 -3.03
CA GLY A 27 -27.55 14.99 -3.39
C GLY A 27 -27.10 13.69 -4.08
N GLY A 28 -26.20 12.90 -3.46
CA GLY A 28 -25.81 11.62 -4.04
C GLY A 28 -24.46 11.10 -3.58
N LEU A 29 -24.06 9.96 -4.14
CA LEU A 29 -22.81 9.29 -3.82
C LEU A 29 -21.62 10.10 -4.37
N LYS A 30 -20.71 10.48 -3.47
CA LYS A 30 -19.53 11.30 -3.77
C LYS A 30 -18.29 10.71 -3.11
N ALA A 31 -17.14 10.92 -3.75
CA ALA A 31 -15.86 10.60 -3.16
C ALA A 31 -15.47 11.64 -2.08
N TYR A 32 -14.89 11.16 -1.00
CA TYR A 32 -14.40 12.00 0.08
C TYR A 32 -12.88 11.80 0.24
N ARG A 33 -12.14 12.90 0.32
CA ARG A 33 -10.69 12.90 0.57
C ARG A 33 -10.39 13.14 2.04
N SER A 34 -9.36 12.51 2.58
CA SER A 34 -8.85 12.86 3.91
C SER A 34 -8.37 14.32 3.92
N SER A 35 -8.72 15.04 4.98
CA SER A 35 -8.22 16.40 5.20
C SER A 35 -6.86 16.43 5.90
N GLY A 36 -6.36 15.29 6.37
CA GLY A 36 -5.18 15.19 7.21
C GLY A 36 -5.38 15.77 8.62
N LYS A 37 -6.63 16.04 9.03
CA LYS A 37 -6.94 16.66 10.33
C LYS A 37 -7.78 15.71 11.17
N PHE A 38 -7.41 15.58 12.44
CA PHE A 38 -8.19 14.89 13.44
C PHE A 38 -9.13 15.86 14.15
N ARG A 39 -10.27 15.34 14.56
CA ARG A 39 -11.11 15.97 15.56
C ARG A 39 -11.02 15.13 16.83
N VAL A 40 -10.49 15.73 17.88
CA VAL A 40 -10.39 15.13 19.22
C VAL A 40 -11.42 15.81 20.12
N ASN A 41 -12.31 15.03 20.73
CA ASN A 41 -13.32 15.53 21.62
C ASN A 41 -13.20 14.84 22.98
N ALA A 42 -12.94 15.63 24.02
CA ALA A 42 -12.89 15.14 25.39
C ALA A 42 -14.27 15.27 26.05
N ASN A 43 -14.79 14.14 26.51
CA ASN A 43 -16.04 14.08 27.24
C ASN A 43 -15.81 13.42 28.61
N GLY A 44 -15.53 14.22 29.61
CA GLY A 44 -15.14 13.79 30.95
C GLY A 44 -13.82 12.98 30.91
N LYS A 45 -13.90 11.70 31.30
CA LYS A 45 -12.74 10.79 31.29
C LYS A 45 -12.52 10.09 29.93
N CYS A 46 -13.47 10.25 28.99
CA CYS A 46 -13.44 9.58 27.70
C CYS A 46 -13.06 10.56 26.58
N ILE A 47 -12.45 10.01 25.56
CA ILE A 47 -12.02 10.72 24.35
C ILE A 47 -12.61 10.02 23.13
N ASP A 48 -13.17 10.83 22.24
CA ASP A 48 -13.60 10.45 20.90
C ASP A 48 -12.64 11.06 19.89
N VAL A 49 -12.25 10.30 18.87
CA VAL A 49 -11.36 10.77 17.82
C VAL A 49 -11.88 10.35 16.46
N TRP A 50 -11.88 11.31 15.54
CA TRP A 50 -12.24 11.12 14.15
C TRP A 50 -11.17 11.72 13.24
N LEU A 51 -10.89 11.06 12.11
CA LEU A 51 -10.22 11.67 10.98
C LEU A 51 -11.27 12.37 10.11
N ILE A 52 -11.05 13.64 9.79
CA ILE A 52 -12.00 14.42 8.99
C ILE A 52 -11.77 14.15 7.51
N TYR A 53 -12.82 13.75 6.82
CA TYR A 53 -12.88 13.65 5.38
C TYR A 53 -13.71 14.79 4.78
N ARG A 54 -13.40 15.18 3.55
CA ARG A 54 -14.08 16.25 2.82
C ARG A 54 -14.60 15.75 1.50
N CYS A 55 -15.86 16.07 1.17
CA CYS A 55 -16.41 15.84 -0.15
C CYS A 55 -15.55 16.54 -1.20
N ILE A 56 -15.20 15.86 -2.29
CA ILE A 56 -14.32 16.45 -3.33
C ILE A 56 -15.00 17.58 -4.09
N ASP A 57 -16.36 17.63 -4.11
CA ASP A 57 -17.14 18.60 -4.89
C ASP A 57 -17.55 19.84 -4.05
N CYS A 58 -17.87 19.67 -2.75
CA CYS A 58 -18.45 20.77 -1.97
C CYS A 58 -17.82 20.95 -0.58
N ASP A 59 -16.75 20.24 -0.27
CA ASP A 59 -16.03 20.24 1.03
C ASP A 59 -16.91 19.91 2.26
N ASN A 60 -18.11 19.34 2.05
CA ASN A 60 -18.92 18.83 3.16
C ASN A 60 -18.14 17.78 3.95
N SER A 61 -18.23 17.85 5.29
CA SER A 61 -17.42 17.01 6.17
C SER A 61 -18.08 15.66 6.43
N TRP A 62 -17.25 14.63 6.52
CA TRP A 62 -17.57 13.35 7.12
C TRP A 62 -16.50 12.98 8.16
N ASN A 63 -16.92 12.49 9.31
CA ASN A 63 -16.02 12.12 10.39
C ASN A 63 -15.84 10.60 10.40
N PHE A 64 -14.64 10.15 10.07
CA PHE A 64 -14.25 8.74 10.14
C PHE A 64 -13.77 8.43 11.56
N GLY A 65 -14.52 7.58 12.30
CA GLY A 65 -14.21 7.24 13.68
C GLY A 65 -12.94 6.40 13.80
N ILE A 66 -11.95 6.90 14.53
CA ILE A 66 -10.75 6.17 14.91
C ILE A 66 -11.01 5.35 16.17
N PHE A 67 -11.53 6.01 17.20
CA PHE A 67 -12.08 5.36 18.38
C PHE A 67 -13.10 6.28 19.06
N GLU A 68 -14.04 5.67 19.77
CA GLU A 68 -15.12 6.36 20.47
C GLU A 68 -15.18 5.91 21.93
N ARG A 69 -15.45 6.85 22.83
CA ARG A 69 -15.58 6.65 24.28
C ARG A 69 -14.41 5.91 24.93
N ARG A 70 -13.20 6.07 24.40
CA ARG A 70 -12.00 5.45 24.97
C ARG A 70 -11.54 6.23 26.19
N ASN A 71 -11.29 5.52 27.30
CA ASN A 71 -10.77 6.19 28.49
C ASN A 71 -9.40 6.81 28.18
N ARG A 72 -9.19 8.06 28.60
CA ARG A 72 -7.94 8.79 28.36
C ARG A 72 -6.71 8.05 28.90
N ARG A 73 -6.86 7.31 30.00
CA ARG A 73 -5.78 6.53 30.63
C ARG A 73 -5.34 5.34 29.79
N ASP A 74 -6.25 4.86 28.91
CA ASP A 74 -6.00 3.70 28.05
C ASP A 74 -5.42 4.12 26.68
N ILE A 75 -5.19 5.43 26.47
CA ILE A 75 -4.58 5.97 25.26
C ILE A 75 -3.13 6.30 25.58
N GLU A 76 -2.25 5.74 24.77
CA GLU A 76 -0.81 6.00 24.88
C GLU A 76 -0.56 7.52 24.72
N PRO A 77 0.20 8.18 25.64
CA PRO A 77 0.36 9.63 25.65
C PRO A 77 0.96 10.22 24.37
N MET A 78 1.88 9.48 23.70
CA MET A 78 2.45 9.92 22.42
C MET A 78 1.41 9.89 21.29
N LEU A 79 0.55 8.86 21.28
CA LEU A 79 -0.55 8.77 20.32
C LEU A 79 -1.53 9.92 20.51
N LEU A 80 -1.91 10.23 21.75
CA LEU A 80 -2.83 11.33 22.02
C LEU A 80 -2.26 12.68 21.55
N ARG A 81 -0.98 12.94 21.83
CA ARG A 81 -0.29 14.15 21.32
C ARG A 81 -0.26 14.22 19.80
N ALA A 82 0.03 13.09 19.13
CA ALA A 82 0.04 13.03 17.67
C ALA A 82 -1.35 13.33 17.07
N LEU A 83 -2.42 12.85 17.71
CA LEU A 83 -3.79 13.15 17.30
C LEU A 83 -4.16 14.62 17.53
N GLU A 84 -3.84 15.17 18.70
CA GLU A 84 -4.10 16.59 19.05
C GLU A 84 -3.29 17.57 18.17
N SER A 85 -2.06 17.21 17.80
CA SER A 85 -1.21 18.01 16.91
C SER A 85 -1.50 17.85 15.43
N ASN A 86 -2.41 16.91 15.06
CA ASN A 86 -2.67 16.52 13.68
C ASN A 86 -1.41 16.02 12.97
N ASP A 87 -0.69 15.07 13.58
CA ASP A 87 0.49 14.46 12.98
C ASP A 87 0.17 13.94 11.57
N PRO A 88 0.88 14.44 10.54
CA PRO A 88 0.55 14.10 9.15
C PRO A 88 0.83 12.64 8.80
N GLY A 89 1.84 12.03 9.42
CA GLY A 89 2.16 10.62 9.22
C GLY A 89 1.07 9.72 9.80
N LEU A 90 0.56 10.06 10.99
CA LEU A 90 -0.55 9.35 11.61
C LEU A 90 -1.84 9.51 10.80
N ALA A 91 -2.16 10.72 10.36
CA ALA A 91 -3.34 10.98 9.52
C ALA A 91 -3.26 10.22 8.19
N ARG A 92 -2.07 10.18 7.57
CA ARG A 92 -1.83 9.40 6.35
C ARG A 92 -2.02 7.90 6.60
N ARG A 93 -1.47 7.33 7.68
CA ARG A 93 -1.67 5.91 8.02
C ARG A 93 -3.15 5.54 8.14
N HIS A 94 -3.94 6.35 8.85
CA HIS A 94 -5.38 6.10 8.94
C HIS A 94 -6.12 6.30 7.62
N ALA A 95 -5.67 7.23 6.77
CA ALA A 95 -6.27 7.45 5.45
C ALA A 95 -6.01 6.29 4.48
N PHE A 96 -4.91 5.54 4.65
CA PHE A 96 -4.57 4.36 3.87
C PHE A 96 -5.08 3.05 4.45
N ASP A 97 -5.75 3.06 5.60
CA ASP A 97 -6.39 1.89 6.19
C ASP A 97 -7.69 1.57 5.44
N ILE A 98 -7.53 0.86 4.32
CA ILE A 98 -8.64 0.55 3.41
C ILE A 98 -9.64 -0.41 4.05
N ASP A 99 -9.19 -1.32 4.91
CA ASP A 99 -10.07 -2.29 5.56
C ASP A 99 -10.96 -1.56 6.57
N ALA A 100 -10.40 -0.67 7.39
CA ALA A 100 -11.19 0.17 8.29
C ALA A 100 -12.16 1.12 7.54
N LEU A 101 -11.76 1.63 6.36
CA LEU A 101 -12.67 2.41 5.52
C LEU A 101 -13.82 1.57 4.98
N ARG A 102 -13.55 0.36 4.48
CA ARG A 102 -14.57 -0.56 3.95
C ARG A 102 -15.58 -1.00 5.00
N ASP A 103 -15.13 -1.18 6.25
CA ASP A 103 -16.01 -1.51 7.38
C ASP A 103 -17.03 -0.40 7.69
N LYS A 104 -16.72 0.86 7.35
CA LYS A 104 -17.61 2.01 7.60
C LYS A 104 -18.45 2.40 6.40
N VAL A 105 -17.95 2.17 5.18
CA VAL A 105 -18.63 2.55 3.94
C VAL A 105 -18.58 1.38 2.95
N GLY A 106 -19.67 1.06 2.30
CA GLY A 106 -19.74 -0.10 1.40
C GLY A 106 -18.86 -0.01 0.15
N ARG A 107 -18.36 1.19 -0.21
CA ARG A 107 -17.56 1.41 -1.40
C ARG A 107 -16.41 2.38 -1.14
N VAL A 108 -15.23 2.02 -1.64
CA VAL A 108 -14.01 2.82 -1.56
C VAL A 108 -13.40 2.89 -2.96
N GLU A 109 -13.08 4.08 -3.41
CA GLU A 109 -12.29 4.32 -4.62
C GLU A 109 -10.81 4.14 -4.30
N GLU A 110 -10.13 3.33 -5.07
CA GLU A 110 -8.72 2.98 -4.88
C GLU A 110 -7.89 3.44 -6.07
N PHE A 111 -6.67 3.86 -5.82
CA PHE A 111 -5.75 4.36 -6.82
C PHE A 111 -4.57 3.38 -6.93
N PRO A 112 -4.46 2.67 -8.06
CA PRO A 112 -3.42 1.66 -8.24
C PRO A 112 -2.04 2.24 -8.57
N ASP A 113 -1.96 3.55 -8.79
CA ASP A 113 -0.72 4.19 -9.17
C ASP A 113 0.18 4.36 -7.93
N VAL A 114 1.37 3.79 -8.02
CA VAL A 114 2.40 3.82 -6.98
C VAL A 114 3.73 4.25 -7.59
N ALA A 115 4.53 4.95 -6.82
CA ALA A 115 5.94 5.09 -7.11
C ALA A 115 6.68 3.89 -6.51
N VAL A 116 7.69 3.38 -7.21
CA VAL A 116 8.57 2.32 -6.72
C VAL A 116 9.99 2.86 -6.68
N LEU A 117 10.52 3.02 -5.47
CA LEU A 117 11.92 3.37 -5.25
C LEU A 117 12.73 2.08 -5.23
N LYS A 118 13.67 1.95 -6.15
CA LYS A 118 14.48 0.76 -6.37
C LYS A 118 15.91 1.00 -5.89
N ARG A 119 16.45 0.05 -5.11
CA ARG A 119 17.81 0.14 -4.58
C ARG A 119 18.48 -1.23 -4.63
N ALA A 120 19.59 -1.34 -5.37
CA ALA A 120 20.44 -2.52 -5.30
C ALA A 120 21.02 -2.66 -3.88
N VAL A 121 20.93 -3.86 -3.32
CA VAL A 121 21.42 -4.16 -1.96
C VAL A 121 22.48 -5.24 -1.95
N GLY A 122 22.70 -5.93 -3.07
CA GLY A 122 23.76 -6.93 -3.20
C GLY A 122 23.75 -7.66 -4.54
N GLY A 123 24.82 -8.42 -4.79
CA GLY A 123 24.99 -9.21 -6.00
C GLY A 123 25.61 -8.45 -7.18
N THR A 124 25.86 -9.18 -8.26
CA THR A 124 26.43 -8.65 -9.50
C THR A 124 25.36 -8.61 -10.58
N THR A 125 25.20 -7.49 -11.26
CA THR A 125 24.12 -7.30 -12.26
C THR A 125 24.46 -7.92 -13.62
N GLU A 126 25.73 -7.87 -14.04
CA GLU A 126 26.14 -8.29 -15.38
C GLU A 126 26.01 -9.80 -15.63
N THR A 127 26.30 -10.61 -14.62
CA THR A 127 26.26 -12.07 -14.72
C THR A 127 25.07 -12.70 -14.04
N ALA A 128 24.16 -11.89 -13.46
CA ALA A 128 23.03 -12.39 -12.72
C ALA A 128 22.11 -13.26 -13.58
N THR A 129 21.76 -14.42 -13.04
CA THR A 129 20.79 -15.34 -13.61
C THR A 129 19.51 -15.42 -12.77
N ALA A 130 19.49 -14.76 -11.62
CA ALA A 130 18.33 -14.67 -10.75
C ALA A 130 18.19 -13.28 -10.13
N LEU A 131 16.95 -12.89 -9.87
CA LEU A 131 16.58 -11.70 -9.09
C LEU A 131 16.01 -12.12 -7.73
N GLU A 132 16.38 -11.37 -6.71
CA GLU A 132 15.70 -11.39 -5.41
C GLU A 132 15.22 -10.00 -5.08
N LEU A 133 13.89 -9.84 -4.95
CA LEU A 133 13.23 -8.57 -4.68
C LEU A 133 12.67 -8.58 -3.26
N TRP A 134 13.00 -7.58 -2.48
CA TRP A 134 12.45 -7.35 -1.15
C TRP A 134 11.51 -6.16 -1.17
N LEU A 135 10.25 -6.39 -0.81
CA LEU A 135 9.23 -5.35 -0.86
C LEU A 135 9.09 -4.66 0.50
N GLY A 136 9.26 -3.33 0.50
CA GLY A 136 8.88 -2.44 1.57
C GLY A 136 7.69 -1.59 1.13
N LEU A 137 6.81 -1.24 2.05
CA LEU A 137 5.66 -0.39 1.78
C LEU A 137 5.68 0.84 2.70
N GLU A 138 5.60 2.04 2.13
CA GLU A 138 5.38 3.24 2.95
C GLU A 138 3.98 3.25 3.56
N MET A 139 2.98 2.78 2.80
CA MET A 139 1.59 2.66 3.20
C MET A 139 0.98 1.39 2.61
N PRO A 140 -0.07 0.83 3.25
CA PRO A 140 -0.83 -0.28 2.69
C PRO A 140 -1.34 0.03 1.28
N THR A 141 -1.36 -0.97 0.41
CA THR A 141 -1.89 -0.86 -0.95
C THR A 141 -2.69 -2.10 -1.33
N SER A 142 -3.71 -1.92 -2.16
CA SER A 142 -4.43 -3.02 -2.79
C SER A 142 -3.81 -3.47 -4.12
N LEU A 143 -2.71 -2.84 -4.55
CA LEU A 143 -2.02 -3.19 -5.79
C LEU A 143 -1.53 -4.63 -5.73
N ARG A 144 -2.02 -5.45 -6.67
CA ARG A 144 -1.67 -6.87 -6.75
C ARG A 144 -0.23 -7.03 -7.21
N LEU A 145 0.44 -8.06 -6.68
CA LEU A 145 1.84 -8.38 -7.03
C LEU A 145 2.02 -8.61 -8.53
N ASP A 146 1.09 -9.34 -9.19
CA ASP A 146 1.19 -9.58 -10.64
C ASP A 146 1.15 -8.28 -11.46
N ARG A 147 0.39 -7.29 -11.03
CA ARG A 147 0.31 -5.99 -11.69
C ARG A 147 1.56 -5.14 -11.42
N LEU A 148 2.01 -5.11 -10.18
CA LEU A 148 3.24 -4.43 -9.78
C LEU A 148 4.43 -4.96 -10.58
N LEU A 149 4.64 -6.28 -10.57
CA LEU A 149 5.76 -6.92 -11.27
C LEU A 149 5.67 -6.72 -12.78
N ALA A 150 4.48 -6.83 -13.37
CA ALA A 150 4.30 -6.62 -14.80
C ALA A 150 4.71 -5.21 -15.24
N ASN A 151 4.28 -4.20 -14.48
CA ASN A 151 4.60 -2.80 -14.76
C ASN A 151 6.10 -2.53 -14.59
N GLU A 152 6.67 -2.96 -13.45
CA GLU A 152 8.03 -2.59 -13.06
C GLU A 152 9.11 -3.40 -13.77
N LEU A 153 8.83 -4.64 -14.20
CA LEU A 153 9.77 -5.51 -14.91
C LEU A 153 9.55 -5.51 -16.43
N GLY A 154 8.49 -4.87 -16.93
CA GLY A 154 8.17 -4.85 -18.36
C GLY A 154 7.76 -6.21 -18.93
N ILE A 155 7.23 -7.12 -18.09
CA ILE A 155 6.83 -8.47 -18.52
C ILE A 155 5.32 -8.68 -18.34
N SER A 156 4.72 -9.50 -19.23
CA SER A 156 3.27 -9.73 -19.15
C SER A 156 2.86 -10.53 -17.92
N ARG A 157 1.64 -10.28 -17.43
CA ARG A 157 1.07 -11.04 -16.31
C ARG A 157 0.93 -12.53 -16.60
N SER A 158 0.64 -12.90 -17.85
CA SER A 158 0.61 -14.30 -18.28
C SER A 158 2.00 -14.97 -18.17
N ARG A 159 3.06 -14.23 -18.52
CA ARG A 159 4.44 -14.72 -18.37
C ARG A 159 4.81 -14.90 -16.89
N LEU A 160 4.43 -13.94 -16.03
CA LEU A 160 4.61 -14.09 -14.57
C LEU A 160 3.94 -15.34 -14.02
N GLN A 161 2.70 -15.64 -14.46
CA GLN A 161 2.00 -16.84 -14.08
C GLN A 161 2.71 -18.11 -14.57
N ALA A 162 3.19 -18.13 -15.82
CA ALA A 162 3.95 -19.26 -16.35
C ALA A 162 5.26 -19.49 -15.57
N LEU A 163 5.93 -18.44 -15.13
CA LEU A 163 7.11 -18.55 -14.26
C LEU A 163 6.75 -19.13 -12.87
N GLU A 164 5.63 -18.68 -12.28
CA GLU A 164 5.13 -19.23 -11.01
C GLU A 164 4.78 -20.72 -11.13
N GLU A 165 4.06 -21.13 -12.18
CA GLU A 165 3.68 -22.53 -12.45
C GLU A 165 4.91 -23.42 -12.65
N ARG A 166 5.94 -22.92 -13.30
CA ARG A 166 7.23 -23.60 -13.50
C ARG A 166 8.15 -23.54 -12.27
N ARG A 167 7.72 -22.92 -11.19
CA ARG A 167 8.52 -22.66 -9.96
C ARG A 167 9.80 -21.86 -10.20
N LEU A 168 9.84 -21.07 -11.26
CA LEU A 168 10.90 -20.12 -11.53
C LEU A 168 10.66 -18.77 -10.87
N LEU A 169 9.41 -18.50 -10.44
CA LEU A 169 9.05 -17.37 -9.60
C LEU A 169 8.47 -17.88 -8.30
N LEU A 170 9.12 -17.53 -7.21
CA LEU A 170 8.72 -17.88 -5.85
C LEU A 170 8.38 -16.61 -5.08
N VAL A 171 7.33 -16.65 -4.27
CA VAL A 171 6.88 -15.56 -3.40
C VAL A 171 6.93 -16.04 -1.95
N ASP A 172 7.51 -15.27 -1.06
CA ASP A 172 7.53 -15.53 0.38
C ASP A 172 7.00 -14.29 1.14
N PRO A 173 5.99 -14.42 2.02
CA PRO A 173 5.23 -15.62 2.31
C PRO A 173 4.39 -16.10 1.13
N GLY A 174 4.53 -17.38 0.83
CA GLY A 174 3.88 -18.04 -0.30
C GLY A 174 2.41 -18.38 -0.05
N GLY A 175 1.84 -19.12 -1.00
CA GLY A 175 0.48 -19.67 -0.91
C GLY A 175 -0.24 -19.68 -2.25
N ALA A 176 -1.41 -20.29 -2.28
CA ALA A 176 -2.20 -20.36 -3.50
C ALA A 176 -2.47 -18.95 -4.05
N LYS A 177 -2.14 -18.75 -5.34
CA LYS A 177 -2.36 -17.49 -6.06
C LYS A 177 -1.67 -16.28 -5.43
N ALA A 178 -0.44 -16.46 -4.89
CA ALA A 178 0.30 -15.40 -4.20
C ALA A 178 0.44 -14.14 -5.08
N LEU A 179 0.73 -14.28 -6.36
CA LEU A 179 0.81 -13.17 -7.32
C LEU A 179 -0.48 -12.36 -7.47
N ARG A 180 -1.64 -12.94 -7.18
CA ARG A 180 -2.94 -12.26 -7.26
C ARG A 180 -3.32 -11.52 -5.98
N LYS A 181 -2.52 -11.65 -4.93
CA LYS A 181 -2.72 -10.94 -3.66
C LYS A 181 -2.10 -9.54 -3.73
N PRO A 182 -2.57 -8.60 -2.90
CA PRO A 182 -1.91 -7.30 -2.74
C PRO A 182 -0.45 -7.43 -2.29
N ALA A 183 0.38 -6.51 -2.73
CA ALA A 183 1.74 -6.36 -2.21
C ALA A 183 1.68 -6.08 -0.70
N ARG A 184 2.58 -6.70 0.05
CA ARG A 184 2.67 -6.56 1.51
C ARG A 184 4.09 -6.25 1.93
N GLU A 185 4.23 -5.54 3.04
CA GLU A 185 5.50 -5.32 3.70
C GLU A 185 6.19 -6.64 4.00
N GLY A 186 7.51 -6.70 3.75
CA GLY A 186 8.33 -7.89 3.99
C GLY A 186 8.13 -9.04 3.00
N THR A 187 7.35 -8.85 1.93
CA THR A 187 7.26 -9.87 0.87
C THR A 187 8.61 -9.97 0.14
N THR A 188 9.09 -11.19 -0.05
CA THR A 188 10.28 -11.49 -0.85
C THR A 188 9.87 -12.26 -2.11
N LEU A 189 10.45 -11.89 -3.24
CA LEU A 189 10.26 -12.60 -4.50
C LEU A 189 11.62 -13.06 -5.03
N ARG A 190 11.68 -14.31 -5.49
CA ARG A 190 12.84 -14.83 -6.19
C ARG A 190 12.42 -15.24 -7.59
N ILE A 191 13.13 -14.74 -8.60
CA ILE A 191 12.85 -15.02 -10.02
C ILE A 191 14.11 -15.61 -10.64
N ASP A 192 14.03 -16.86 -11.10
CA ASP A 192 15.07 -17.49 -11.88
C ASP A 192 14.89 -17.09 -13.34
N LEU A 193 15.90 -16.42 -13.89
CA LEU A 193 15.96 -15.92 -15.26
C LEU A 193 16.91 -16.74 -16.13
N THR A 194 17.36 -17.91 -15.65
CA THR A 194 18.23 -18.79 -16.43
C THR A 194 17.47 -19.23 -17.67
N GLY A 195 18.04 -18.94 -18.85
CA GLY A 195 17.41 -19.25 -20.14
C GLY A 195 16.35 -18.26 -20.63
N GLU A 196 16.03 -17.21 -19.86
CA GLU A 196 15.15 -16.14 -20.36
C GLU A 196 15.91 -15.22 -21.33
N PRO A 197 15.41 -15.02 -22.55
CA PRO A 197 16.16 -14.31 -23.62
C PRO A 197 16.36 -12.81 -23.31
N ASP A 198 15.43 -12.20 -22.59
CA ASP A 198 15.41 -10.79 -22.22
C ASP A 198 15.84 -10.56 -20.75
N ARG A 199 16.60 -11.50 -20.19
CA ARG A 199 17.10 -11.47 -18.81
C ARG A 199 17.72 -10.11 -18.43
N GLN A 200 18.60 -9.58 -19.26
CA GLN A 200 19.30 -8.31 -18.97
C GLN A 200 18.33 -7.13 -18.91
N THR A 201 17.32 -7.11 -19.80
CA THR A 201 16.28 -6.09 -19.81
C THR A 201 15.45 -6.14 -18.52
N ILE A 202 15.08 -7.34 -18.07
CA ILE A 202 14.33 -7.54 -16.83
C ILE A 202 15.16 -7.07 -15.62
N ILE A 203 16.44 -7.43 -15.55
CA ILE A 203 17.35 -7.00 -14.48
C ILE A 203 17.51 -5.48 -14.48
N ALA A 204 17.71 -4.87 -15.63
CA ALA A 204 17.82 -3.42 -15.76
C ALA A 204 16.53 -2.73 -15.30
N ALA A 205 15.37 -3.21 -15.74
CA ALA A 205 14.07 -2.69 -15.30
C ALA A 205 13.85 -2.84 -13.79
N ALA A 206 14.37 -3.92 -13.19
CA ALA A 206 14.26 -4.12 -11.75
C ALA A 206 15.11 -3.13 -10.94
N LEU A 207 16.15 -2.57 -11.53
CA LEU A 207 17.05 -1.59 -10.92
C LEU A 207 16.59 -0.13 -11.10
N GLY A 208 15.81 0.16 -12.16
CA GLY A 208 15.27 1.48 -12.48
C GLY A 208 15.94 2.14 -13.65
#